data_70015a9428fed5d6b93b9376c5809c82
#
_entry.id   70015a9428fed5d6b93b9376c5809c82
#
_cell.length_a   1.000
_cell.length_b   1.000
_cell.length_c   1.000
_cell.angle_alpha   90.00
_cell.angle_beta   90.00
_cell.angle_gamma   90.00
#
_symmetry.space_group_name_H-M   'P 1'
#
loop_
_entity.id
_entity.type
_entity.pdbx_description
1 polymer ?
#
loop_
_entity_poly.entity_id
_entity_poly.type
_entity_poly.pdbx_seq_one_letter_code
_entity_poly.pdbx_strand_id
1 'polypeptide(L)'
;MQELVVPAPEAAKKLENFLKKRFPIGYVRKLFRKNGIRLNDQRASIEDIVRAGDRIKLYIPFEAQTVKATPSRLDPFKTIYEDESLLVIGKAAGLAVDEGLTVSKFESLAGFIERKYQEQKYRPKLAHRLDKDTSGVIVFAKNDRALVDLESQFENGKVAKEYLCLVVGRVPNMEGKIDFPLPGRDGHLVRALTRYRIVKRFSETTLVRVNIETGRLHQIRHHFAKLGYPVVMDDQHGDFNFNKRFRKDYGLKRQFLHAAKLAVDFNGKRHHWTAPLAEDLAATLKLLAND
;
A
#
# COMPACT_ATOMS: atom_id res chain seq x y z
N MET A 1 -28.82 -16.83 3.03
CA MET A 1 -29.14 -15.50 3.56
C MET A 1 -28.18 -15.22 4.71
N GLN A 2 -27.54 -14.07 4.74
CA GLN A 2 -26.66 -13.66 5.83
C GLN A 2 -27.26 -12.42 6.49
N GLU A 3 -27.23 -12.35 7.82
CA GLU A 3 -27.72 -11.20 8.58
C GLU A 3 -26.57 -10.57 9.36
N LEU A 4 -26.50 -9.23 9.37
CA LEU A 4 -25.54 -8.42 10.12
C LEU A 4 -26.31 -7.45 11.00
N VAL A 5 -25.83 -7.22 12.22
CA VAL A 5 -26.33 -6.16 13.12
C VAL A 5 -25.28 -5.07 13.21
N VAL A 6 -25.70 -3.82 13.10
CA VAL A 6 -24.80 -2.64 13.17
C VAL A 6 -24.40 -2.38 14.63
N PRO A 7 -23.12 -2.52 15.00
CA PRO A 7 -22.67 -2.19 16.35
C PRO A 7 -22.61 -0.67 16.58
N ALA A 8 -22.80 -0.23 17.83
CA ALA A 8 -22.83 1.19 18.20
C ALA A 8 -21.62 2.02 17.67
N PRO A 9 -20.37 1.54 17.72
CA PRO A 9 -19.22 2.31 17.21
C PRO A 9 -19.22 2.52 15.69
N GLU A 10 -20.08 1.82 14.95
CA GLU A 10 -20.18 1.91 13.49
C GLU A 10 -21.46 2.57 12.99
N ALA A 11 -22.28 3.09 13.90
CA ALA A 11 -23.46 3.88 13.57
C ALA A 11 -23.13 5.19 12.84
N ALA A 12 -24.15 5.81 12.24
CA ALA A 12 -24.07 7.08 11.51
C ALA A 12 -23.13 7.06 10.29
N LYS A 13 -22.94 5.89 9.66
CA LYS A 13 -22.18 5.74 8.41
C LYS A 13 -23.12 5.35 7.26
N LYS A 14 -22.73 5.68 6.02
CA LYS A 14 -23.42 5.13 4.85
C LYS A 14 -23.35 3.60 4.86
N LEU A 15 -24.45 2.95 4.50
CA LEU A 15 -24.55 1.49 4.41
C LEU A 15 -23.44 0.89 3.51
N GLU A 16 -23.13 1.57 2.39
CA GLU A 16 -22.03 1.16 1.53
C GLU A 16 -20.70 1.10 2.28
N ASN A 17 -20.39 2.12 3.08
CA ASN A 17 -19.13 2.17 3.84
C ASN A 17 -19.09 1.13 4.95
N PHE A 18 -20.22 0.83 5.58
CA PHE A 18 -20.34 -0.26 6.55
C PHE A 18 -20.04 -1.63 5.91
N LEU A 19 -20.57 -1.87 4.70
CA LEU A 19 -20.37 -3.12 3.98
C LEU A 19 -18.97 -3.26 3.40
N LYS A 20 -18.36 -2.18 2.89
CA LYS A 20 -16.98 -2.19 2.33
C LYS A 20 -15.91 -2.59 3.36
N LYS A 21 -16.20 -2.46 4.65
CA LYS A 21 -15.31 -2.94 5.70
C LYS A 21 -15.28 -4.46 5.82
N ARG A 22 -16.34 -5.14 5.37
CA ARG A 22 -16.59 -6.57 5.58
C ARG A 22 -16.54 -7.40 4.31
N PHE A 23 -16.73 -6.75 3.16
CA PHE A 23 -16.86 -7.43 1.88
C PHE A 23 -16.08 -6.71 0.77
N PRO A 24 -15.62 -7.46 -0.26
CA PRO A 24 -15.02 -6.88 -1.44
C PRO A 24 -15.99 -5.91 -2.13
N ILE A 25 -15.43 -4.82 -2.68
CA ILE A 25 -16.21 -3.75 -3.32
C ILE A 25 -17.08 -4.26 -4.48
N GLY A 26 -16.59 -5.26 -5.21
CA GLY A 26 -17.33 -5.91 -6.30
C GLY A 26 -18.59 -6.62 -5.82
N TYR A 27 -18.52 -7.28 -4.65
CA TYR A 27 -19.68 -7.91 -4.04
C TYR A 27 -20.66 -6.85 -3.50
N VAL A 28 -20.19 -5.82 -2.84
CA VAL A 28 -21.04 -4.71 -2.34
C VAL A 28 -21.79 -4.07 -3.50
N ARG A 29 -21.13 -3.75 -4.61
CA ARG A 29 -21.78 -3.23 -5.82
C ARG A 29 -22.78 -4.22 -6.43
N LYS A 30 -22.48 -5.52 -6.41
CA LYS A 30 -23.40 -6.58 -6.86
C LYS A 30 -24.68 -6.62 -6.01
N LEU A 31 -24.55 -6.47 -4.67
CA LEU A 31 -25.70 -6.43 -3.75
C LEU A 31 -26.67 -5.30 -4.12
N PHE A 32 -26.18 -4.08 -4.27
CA PHE A 32 -27.03 -2.94 -4.64
C PHE A 32 -27.62 -3.09 -6.04
N ARG A 33 -26.80 -3.43 -7.05
CA ARG A 33 -27.26 -3.62 -8.44
C ARG A 33 -28.34 -4.70 -8.58
N LYS A 34 -28.25 -5.77 -7.81
CA LYS A 34 -29.18 -6.91 -7.85
C LYS A 34 -30.31 -6.80 -6.82
N ASN A 35 -30.44 -5.66 -6.10
CA ASN A 35 -31.38 -5.47 -5.01
C ASN A 35 -31.33 -6.59 -3.95
N GLY A 36 -30.16 -7.17 -3.74
CA GLY A 36 -29.92 -8.29 -2.83
C GLY A 36 -29.65 -7.90 -1.40
N ILE A 37 -30.10 -6.72 -0.96
CA ILE A 37 -29.86 -6.17 0.39
C ILE A 37 -31.14 -5.53 0.95
N ARG A 38 -31.39 -5.77 2.24
CA ARG A 38 -32.44 -5.09 3.02
C ARG A 38 -31.81 -4.47 4.26
N LEU A 39 -32.29 -3.28 4.61
CA LEU A 39 -32.04 -2.60 5.88
C LEU A 39 -33.34 -2.55 6.66
N ASN A 40 -33.38 -3.21 7.84
CA ASN A 40 -34.61 -3.34 8.64
C ASN A 40 -35.82 -3.82 7.82
N ASP A 41 -35.60 -4.87 7.02
CA ASP A 41 -36.55 -5.50 6.11
C ASP A 41 -37.03 -4.63 4.92
N GLN A 42 -36.60 -3.38 4.83
CA GLN A 42 -36.89 -2.50 3.70
C GLN A 42 -35.78 -2.56 2.63
N ARG A 43 -36.12 -2.23 1.38
CA ARG A 43 -35.14 -2.16 0.29
C ARG A 43 -34.08 -1.12 0.62
N ALA A 44 -32.83 -1.52 0.62
CA ALA A 44 -31.70 -0.65 0.95
C ALA A 44 -31.18 0.12 -0.26
N SER A 45 -30.84 1.39 0.00
CA SER A 45 -30.12 2.28 -0.93
C SER A 45 -28.65 2.39 -0.55
N ILE A 46 -27.81 2.74 -1.52
CA ILE A 46 -26.37 3.01 -1.31
C ILE A 46 -26.13 4.20 -0.36
N GLU A 47 -27.07 5.13 -0.34
CA GLU A 47 -27.02 6.37 0.46
C GLU A 47 -27.57 6.22 1.88
N ASP A 48 -28.22 5.08 2.20
CA ASP A 48 -28.80 4.87 3.51
C ASP A 48 -27.75 4.99 4.62
N ILE A 49 -28.13 5.64 5.71
CA ILE A 49 -27.32 5.81 6.91
C ILE A 49 -27.72 4.71 7.90
N VAL A 50 -26.77 3.88 8.30
CA VAL A 50 -27.00 2.84 9.29
C VAL A 50 -26.94 3.37 10.73
N ARG A 51 -27.80 2.87 11.61
CA ARG A 51 -27.87 3.19 13.02
C ARG A 51 -27.47 1.98 13.87
N ALA A 52 -27.08 2.21 15.12
CA ALA A 52 -26.82 1.13 16.05
C ALA A 52 -28.06 0.25 16.21
N GLY A 53 -27.87 -1.07 16.12
CA GLY A 53 -28.95 -2.06 16.18
C GLY A 53 -29.66 -2.34 14.85
N ASP A 54 -29.41 -1.57 13.79
CA ASP A 54 -29.97 -1.86 12.47
C ASP A 54 -29.59 -3.27 11.98
N ARG A 55 -30.58 -3.93 11.37
CA ARG A 55 -30.45 -5.30 10.82
C ARG A 55 -30.30 -5.24 9.31
N ILE A 56 -29.19 -5.77 8.81
CA ILE A 56 -28.89 -5.80 7.38
C ILE A 56 -28.97 -7.25 6.91
N LYS A 57 -29.89 -7.54 5.99
CA LYS A 57 -30.06 -8.87 5.40
C LYS A 57 -29.49 -8.88 3.98
N LEU A 58 -28.57 -9.84 3.74
CA LEU A 58 -27.93 -10.07 2.45
C LEU A 58 -28.54 -11.33 1.82
N TYR A 59 -29.24 -11.18 0.71
CA TYR A 59 -29.93 -12.27 0.00
C TYR A 59 -29.08 -12.93 -1.08
N ILE A 60 -28.00 -12.28 -1.50
CA ILE A 60 -27.01 -12.89 -2.40
C ILE A 60 -25.94 -13.50 -1.50
N PRO A 61 -25.72 -14.83 -1.53
CA PRO A 61 -24.66 -15.42 -0.75
C PRO A 61 -23.33 -14.75 -1.09
N PHE A 62 -22.62 -14.33 -0.07
CA PHE A 62 -21.19 -14.13 -0.21
C PHE A 62 -20.59 -15.54 -0.22
N GLU A 63 -20.56 -16.12 -1.41
CA GLU A 63 -19.52 -17.09 -1.65
C GLU A 63 -18.24 -16.28 -1.48
N ALA A 64 -17.58 -16.41 -0.32
CA ALA A 64 -16.14 -16.18 -0.31
C ALA A 64 -15.71 -16.99 -1.55
N GLN A 65 -15.54 -16.28 -2.66
CA GLN A 65 -14.82 -16.92 -3.72
C GLN A 65 -13.61 -17.44 -2.95
N THR A 66 -13.58 -18.73 -2.72
CA THR A 66 -12.33 -19.42 -2.83
C THR A 66 -11.82 -18.82 -4.11
N VAL A 67 -11.15 -17.63 -3.99
CA VAL A 67 -10.36 -17.08 -5.06
C VAL A 67 -9.63 -18.32 -5.44
N LYS A 68 -10.03 -18.92 -6.60
CA LYS A 68 -9.40 -20.12 -7.10
C LYS A 68 -7.97 -19.80 -6.84
N ALA A 69 -7.46 -20.41 -5.78
CA ALA A 69 -6.10 -20.22 -5.40
C ALA A 69 -5.37 -20.67 -6.65
N THR A 70 -5.12 -19.73 -7.52
CA THR A 70 -4.01 -19.88 -8.44
C THR A 70 -2.92 -20.26 -7.47
N PRO A 71 -2.28 -21.43 -7.58
CA PRO A 71 -1.36 -21.95 -6.56
C PRO A 71 -0.16 -21.05 -6.26
N SER A 72 -0.22 -19.77 -6.54
CA SER A 72 0.79 -18.74 -6.35
C SER A 72 0.32 -17.50 -5.60
N ARG A 73 -0.78 -17.53 -4.83
CA ARG A 73 -0.94 -16.58 -3.73
C ARG A 73 -0.34 -17.19 -2.47
N LEU A 74 0.99 -17.27 -2.48
CA LEU A 74 1.82 -17.03 -1.31
C LEU A 74 1.13 -15.95 -0.47
N ASP A 75 1.18 -16.06 0.83
CA ASP A 75 0.68 -15.03 1.75
C ASP A 75 0.97 -13.65 1.15
N PRO A 76 0.02 -12.70 1.15
CA PRO A 76 0.18 -11.39 0.51
C PRO A 76 1.32 -10.57 1.13
N PHE A 77 1.95 -11.12 2.13
CA PHE A 77 3.15 -10.59 2.77
C PHE A 77 3.97 -11.72 3.40
N LYS A 78 5.25 -11.47 3.56
CA LYS A 78 6.17 -12.31 4.32
C LYS A 78 6.54 -11.60 5.62
N THR A 79 6.39 -12.26 6.77
CA THR A 79 6.86 -11.72 8.05
C THR A 79 8.38 -11.65 8.04
N ILE A 80 8.94 -10.47 8.32
CA ILE A 80 10.38 -10.19 8.42
C ILE A 80 10.79 -10.23 9.88
N TYR A 81 9.96 -9.66 10.76
CA TYR A 81 10.19 -9.60 12.20
C TYR A 81 8.86 -9.51 12.93
N GLU A 82 8.76 -10.14 14.08
CA GLU A 82 7.60 -10.01 14.96
C GLU A 82 8.03 -10.18 16.41
N ASP A 83 7.55 -9.26 17.26
CA ASP A 83 7.63 -9.37 18.72
C ASP A 83 6.29 -8.97 19.38
N GLU A 84 6.30 -8.65 20.68
CA GLU A 84 5.09 -8.22 21.40
C GLU A 84 4.58 -6.84 20.99
N SER A 85 5.44 -6.00 20.42
CA SER A 85 5.15 -4.59 20.09
C SER A 85 5.10 -4.29 18.61
N LEU A 86 5.83 -5.02 17.79
CA LEU A 86 6.02 -4.73 16.37
C LEU A 86 5.74 -5.96 15.50
N LEU A 87 5.12 -5.73 14.35
CA LEU A 87 5.05 -6.68 13.26
C LEU A 87 5.63 -6.01 12.01
N VAL A 88 6.71 -6.56 11.46
CA VAL A 88 7.36 -6.07 10.25
C VAL A 88 7.21 -7.10 9.15
N ILE A 89 6.73 -6.65 8.01
CA ILE A 89 6.44 -7.52 6.89
C ILE A 89 7.02 -6.99 5.58
N GLY A 90 7.29 -7.90 4.65
CA GLY A 90 7.54 -7.61 3.25
C GLY A 90 6.22 -7.64 2.47
N LYS A 91 5.70 -6.47 2.12
CA LYS A 91 4.46 -6.34 1.34
C LYS A 91 4.70 -6.71 -0.12
N ALA A 92 3.85 -7.56 -0.70
CA ALA A 92 3.80 -7.76 -2.13
C ALA A 92 3.24 -6.52 -2.86
N ALA A 93 3.59 -6.34 -4.13
CA ALA A 93 2.96 -5.36 -5.00
C ALA A 93 1.53 -5.78 -5.39
N GLY A 94 0.71 -4.83 -5.85
CA GLY A 94 -0.69 -5.06 -6.22
C GLY A 94 -1.67 -5.07 -5.06
N LEU A 95 -1.17 -4.99 -3.80
CA LEU A 95 -1.99 -4.96 -2.60
C LEU A 95 -1.99 -3.55 -1.99
N ALA A 96 -3.15 -2.90 -1.93
CA ALA A 96 -3.30 -1.62 -1.24
C ALA A 96 -3.06 -1.82 0.27
N VAL A 97 -2.40 -0.86 0.90
CA VAL A 97 -2.10 -0.95 2.34
C VAL A 97 -3.36 -0.78 3.17
N ASP A 98 -4.22 0.16 2.82
CA ASP A 98 -5.45 0.47 3.53
C ASP A 98 -6.62 0.70 2.56
N GLU A 99 -7.82 0.92 3.09
CA GLU A 99 -9.01 1.24 2.30
C GLU A 99 -8.83 2.54 1.50
N GLY A 100 -9.54 2.63 0.37
CA GLY A 100 -9.53 3.79 -0.50
C GLY A 100 -10.76 3.83 -1.39
N LEU A 101 -10.77 4.75 -2.36
CA LEU A 101 -11.92 4.93 -3.27
C LEU A 101 -12.28 3.66 -4.05
N THR A 102 -11.30 2.82 -4.37
CA THR A 102 -11.48 1.64 -5.22
C THR A 102 -11.18 0.30 -4.53
N VAL A 103 -10.69 0.34 -3.28
CA VAL A 103 -10.30 -0.83 -2.50
C VAL A 103 -11.03 -0.80 -1.17
N SER A 104 -11.74 -1.87 -0.84
CA SER A 104 -12.37 -2.01 0.48
C SER A 104 -11.32 -2.36 1.54
N LYS A 105 -11.63 -2.08 2.81
CA LYS A 105 -10.79 -2.52 3.93
C LYS A 105 -10.57 -4.03 3.89
N PHE A 106 -11.60 -4.79 3.53
CA PHE A 106 -11.51 -6.25 3.40
C PHE A 106 -10.43 -6.70 2.40
N GLU A 107 -10.23 -5.96 1.32
CA GLU A 107 -9.26 -6.26 0.26
C GLU A 107 -7.88 -5.67 0.52
N SER A 108 -7.72 -4.84 1.55
CA SER A 108 -6.47 -4.19 1.91
C SER A 108 -5.56 -5.06 2.78
N LEU A 109 -4.27 -4.72 2.83
CA LEU A 109 -3.30 -5.34 3.73
C LEU A 109 -3.72 -5.18 5.20
N ALA A 110 -4.16 -3.98 5.61
CA ALA A 110 -4.64 -3.71 6.96
C ALA A 110 -5.80 -4.63 7.33
N GLY A 111 -6.78 -4.80 6.44
CA GLY A 111 -7.88 -5.71 6.65
C GLY A 111 -7.45 -7.20 6.69
N PHE A 112 -6.42 -7.55 5.93
CA PHE A 112 -5.85 -8.90 5.96
C PHE A 112 -5.17 -9.19 7.31
N ILE A 113 -4.37 -8.25 7.80
CA ILE A 113 -3.71 -8.31 9.11
C ILE A 113 -4.76 -8.36 10.22
N GLU A 114 -5.78 -7.51 10.18
CA GLU A 114 -6.85 -7.49 11.18
C GLU A 114 -7.56 -8.84 11.29
N ARG A 115 -7.84 -9.52 10.18
CA ARG A 115 -8.43 -10.88 10.18
C ARG A 115 -7.46 -11.94 10.69
N LYS A 116 -6.18 -11.90 10.27
CA LYS A 116 -5.16 -12.86 10.71
C LYS A 116 -4.95 -12.81 12.23
N TYR A 117 -5.07 -11.63 12.82
CA TYR A 117 -4.84 -11.38 14.26
C TYR A 117 -6.15 -11.15 15.04
N GLN A 118 -7.31 -11.57 14.49
CA GLN A 118 -8.64 -11.30 15.08
C GLN A 118 -8.84 -11.87 16.49
N GLU A 119 -8.19 -12.99 16.81
CA GLU A 119 -8.28 -13.67 18.10
C GLU A 119 -7.28 -13.13 19.14
N GLN A 120 -6.35 -12.26 18.73
CA GLN A 120 -5.40 -11.65 19.64
C GLN A 120 -6.03 -10.48 20.39
N LYS A 121 -5.56 -10.24 21.62
CA LYS A 121 -6.01 -9.13 22.48
C LYS A 121 -5.83 -7.77 21.79
N TYR A 122 -4.77 -7.61 20.99
CA TYR A 122 -4.50 -6.42 20.21
C TYR A 122 -4.27 -6.76 18.75
N ARG A 123 -4.99 -6.09 17.87
CA ARG A 123 -4.83 -6.25 16.42
C ARG A 123 -3.78 -5.26 15.93
N PRO A 124 -2.78 -5.71 15.14
CA PRO A 124 -1.74 -4.82 14.64
C PRO A 124 -2.34 -3.64 13.85
N LYS A 125 -1.89 -2.43 14.18
CA LYS A 125 -2.33 -1.18 13.55
C LYS A 125 -1.22 -0.62 12.65
N LEU A 126 -1.65 0.03 11.58
CA LEU A 126 -0.78 0.62 10.59
C LEU A 126 -0.16 1.93 11.10
N ALA A 127 1.17 2.04 11.08
CA ALA A 127 1.89 3.26 11.43
C ALA A 127 2.26 4.11 10.19
N HIS A 128 2.37 3.49 9.02
CA HIS A 128 2.67 4.17 7.75
C HIS A 128 2.16 3.37 6.56
N ARG A 129 2.30 3.92 5.35
CA ARG A 129 1.80 3.26 4.14
C ARG A 129 2.81 3.23 3.01
N LEU A 130 2.63 2.28 2.10
CA LEU A 130 3.25 2.21 0.79
C LEU A 130 2.16 2.28 -0.29
N ASP A 131 2.52 2.70 -1.49
CA ASP A 131 1.60 2.64 -2.63
C ASP A 131 1.20 1.19 -2.93
N LYS A 132 0.05 1.00 -3.55
CA LYS A 132 -0.49 -0.33 -3.91
C LYS A 132 0.54 -1.18 -4.65
N ASP A 133 1.21 -0.61 -5.66
CA ASP A 133 2.14 -1.31 -6.52
C ASP A 133 3.61 -1.20 -6.09
N THR A 134 3.88 -0.54 -4.95
CA THR A 134 5.17 -0.56 -4.28
C THR A 134 5.26 -1.80 -3.41
N SER A 135 6.31 -2.61 -3.60
CA SER A 135 6.65 -3.75 -2.74
C SER A 135 7.66 -3.34 -1.66
N GLY A 136 7.84 -4.17 -0.63
CA GLY A 136 8.91 -3.98 0.34
C GLY A 136 8.46 -3.88 1.79
N VAL A 137 9.35 -3.39 2.65
CA VAL A 137 9.19 -3.42 4.10
C VAL A 137 8.15 -2.40 4.60
N ILE A 138 7.28 -2.87 5.49
CA ILE A 138 6.28 -2.07 6.20
C ILE A 138 6.16 -2.55 7.65
N VAL A 139 5.95 -1.64 8.61
CA VAL A 139 5.80 -1.94 10.03
C VAL A 139 4.41 -1.63 10.54
N PHE A 140 3.90 -2.52 11.39
CA PHE A 140 2.67 -2.38 12.15
C PHE A 140 2.99 -2.37 13.65
N ALA A 141 2.24 -1.59 14.41
CA ALA A 141 2.28 -1.60 15.87
C ALA A 141 1.33 -2.67 16.44
N LYS A 142 1.79 -3.47 17.41
CA LYS A 142 1.00 -4.50 18.10
C LYS A 142 0.49 -4.04 19.47
N ASN A 143 0.67 -2.78 19.82
CA ASN A 143 0.06 -2.12 20.99
C ASN A 143 0.00 -0.60 20.77
N ASP A 144 -0.79 0.10 21.60
CA ASP A 144 -1.01 1.55 21.45
C ASP A 144 0.26 2.38 21.71
N ARG A 145 1.13 1.95 22.65
CA ARG A 145 2.41 2.61 22.92
C ARG A 145 3.31 2.59 21.69
N ALA A 146 3.44 1.43 21.06
CA ALA A 146 4.23 1.28 19.82
C ALA A 146 3.63 2.09 18.69
N LEU A 147 2.29 2.18 18.58
CA LEU A 147 1.63 2.98 17.56
C LEU A 147 1.97 4.45 17.70
N VAL A 148 1.77 5.02 18.86
CA VAL A 148 2.04 6.45 19.14
C VAL A 148 3.52 6.78 18.89
N ASP A 149 4.44 5.92 19.34
CA ASP A 149 5.87 6.13 19.12
C ASP A 149 6.25 6.07 17.63
N LEU A 150 5.80 5.06 16.90
CA LEU A 150 6.06 4.95 15.48
C LEU A 150 5.46 6.13 14.70
N GLU A 151 4.19 6.49 14.93
CA GLU A 151 3.55 7.62 14.27
C GLU A 151 4.33 8.91 14.50
N SER A 152 4.75 9.18 15.74
CA SER A 152 5.59 10.33 16.07
C SER A 152 6.93 10.33 15.30
N GLN A 153 7.58 9.18 15.19
CA GLN A 153 8.83 9.07 14.45
C GLN A 153 8.65 9.29 12.94
N PHE A 154 7.56 8.75 12.35
CA PHE A 154 7.24 8.99 10.93
C PHE A 154 6.91 10.46 10.65
N GLU A 155 6.13 11.12 11.50
CA GLU A 155 5.75 12.52 11.37
C GLU A 155 6.96 13.45 11.49
N ASN A 156 7.87 13.16 12.44
CA ASN A 156 9.06 13.96 12.69
C ASN A 156 10.26 13.61 11.78
N GLY A 157 10.08 12.70 10.80
CA GLY A 157 11.14 12.33 9.87
C GLY A 157 12.31 11.56 10.48
N LYS A 158 12.14 10.95 11.66
CA LYS A 158 13.17 10.17 12.38
C LYS A 158 13.36 8.77 11.82
N VAL A 159 12.41 8.28 11.01
CA VAL A 159 12.46 6.96 10.38
C VAL A 159 13.32 7.00 9.13
N ALA A 160 14.38 6.18 9.08
CA ALA A 160 15.15 6.02 7.86
C ALA A 160 14.44 5.06 6.89
N LYS A 161 14.22 5.52 5.66
CA LYS A 161 13.51 4.81 4.61
C LYS A 161 14.38 4.77 3.35
N GLU A 162 14.79 3.57 2.95
CA GLU A 162 15.57 3.37 1.73
C GLU A 162 14.76 2.57 0.71
N TYR A 163 14.74 3.06 -0.52
CA TYR A 163 14.06 2.43 -1.65
C TYR A 163 15.06 2.10 -2.75
N LEU A 164 14.74 1.06 -3.54
CA LEU A 164 15.32 0.84 -4.86
C LEU A 164 14.30 1.26 -5.91
N CYS A 165 14.76 2.07 -6.87
CA CYS A 165 13.93 2.63 -7.92
C CYS A 165 14.66 2.57 -9.25
N LEU A 166 13.99 2.10 -10.31
CA LEU A 166 14.48 2.21 -11.67
C LEU A 166 13.79 3.38 -12.35
N VAL A 167 14.58 4.28 -12.92
CA VAL A 167 14.06 5.48 -13.59
C VAL A 167 14.43 5.47 -15.07
N VAL A 168 13.60 6.12 -15.89
CA VAL A 168 13.83 6.27 -17.33
C VAL A 168 14.99 7.23 -17.57
N GLY A 169 15.86 6.92 -18.52
CA GLY A 169 16.98 7.76 -18.92
C GLY A 169 18.23 7.56 -18.05
N ARG A 170 19.30 8.23 -18.47
CA ARG A 170 20.63 8.20 -17.82
C ARG A 170 20.78 9.40 -16.91
N VAL A 171 20.51 9.22 -15.62
CA VAL A 171 20.71 10.27 -14.61
C VAL A 171 22.21 10.67 -14.58
N PRO A 172 22.56 11.96 -14.75
CA PRO A 172 23.96 12.34 -14.93
C PRO A 172 24.78 12.27 -13.64
N ASN A 173 24.25 12.80 -12.54
CA ASN A 173 24.98 12.92 -11.27
C ASN A 173 24.89 11.64 -10.45
N MET A 174 26.01 11.17 -9.90
CA MET A 174 26.11 9.96 -9.10
C MET A 174 25.22 9.99 -7.86
N GLU A 175 24.97 11.16 -7.31
CA GLU A 175 24.07 11.40 -6.19
C GLU A 175 23.42 12.78 -6.32
N GLY A 176 22.30 12.97 -5.65
CA GLY A 176 21.58 14.24 -5.70
C GLY A 176 20.50 14.35 -4.62
N LYS A 177 20.02 15.58 -4.51
CA LYS A 177 18.92 15.99 -3.63
C LYS A 177 17.82 16.61 -4.46
N ILE A 178 16.59 16.16 -4.23
CA ILE A 178 15.38 16.70 -4.85
C ILE A 178 14.56 17.33 -3.73
N ASP A 179 14.42 18.65 -3.77
CA ASP A 179 13.78 19.46 -2.72
C ASP A 179 12.66 20.30 -3.36
N PHE A 180 11.66 19.61 -3.95
CA PHE A 180 10.47 20.25 -4.47
C PHE A 180 9.30 20.00 -3.53
N PRO A 181 8.53 21.04 -3.16
CA PRO A 181 7.33 20.82 -2.37
C PRO A 181 6.27 20.04 -3.17
N LEU A 182 5.53 19.24 -2.47
CA LEU A 182 4.45 18.41 -3.04
C LEU A 182 3.11 18.73 -2.35
N PRO A 183 1.97 18.46 -3.01
CA PRO A 183 0.68 18.65 -2.39
C PRO A 183 0.51 17.83 -1.11
N GLY A 184 0.08 18.49 -0.03
CA GLY A 184 -0.39 17.87 1.20
C GLY A 184 -1.81 17.33 1.07
N ARG A 185 -2.36 16.81 2.16
CA ARG A 185 -3.75 16.27 2.19
C ARG A 185 -4.82 17.34 1.95
N ASP A 186 -4.53 18.56 2.31
CA ASP A 186 -5.36 19.76 2.16
C ASP A 186 -5.15 20.51 0.83
N GLY A 187 -4.26 19.98 -0.04
CA GLY A 187 -3.90 20.58 -1.31
C GLY A 187 -2.81 21.66 -1.23
N HIS A 188 -2.45 22.14 -0.04
CA HIS A 188 -1.33 23.07 0.11
C HIS A 188 0.01 22.38 -0.14
N LEU A 189 0.96 23.15 -0.68
CA LEU A 189 2.30 22.65 -0.92
C LEU A 189 3.06 22.50 0.41
N VAL A 190 3.56 21.29 0.66
CA VAL A 190 4.33 20.95 1.86
C VAL A 190 5.72 20.47 1.47
N ARG A 191 6.69 20.70 2.35
CA ARG A 191 8.06 20.25 2.15
C ARG A 191 8.12 18.77 1.84
N ALA A 192 8.88 18.42 0.81
CA ALA A 192 9.21 17.04 0.43
C ALA A 192 10.69 16.98 0.05
N LEU A 193 11.43 16.02 0.63
CA LEU A 193 12.86 15.88 0.44
C LEU A 193 13.23 14.44 0.12
N THR A 194 13.87 14.26 -1.02
CA THR A 194 14.34 12.97 -1.54
C THR A 194 15.83 13.08 -1.86
N ARG A 195 16.64 12.15 -1.35
CA ARG A 195 18.05 12.00 -1.74
C ARG A 195 18.19 10.72 -2.55
N TYR A 196 19.07 10.74 -3.53
CA TYR A 196 19.36 9.55 -4.32
C TYR A 196 20.84 9.35 -4.55
N ARG A 197 21.22 8.10 -4.80
CA ARG A 197 22.54 7.67 -5.28
C ARG A 197 22.35 6.64 -6.37
N ILE A 198 23.08 6.77 -7.46
CA ILE A 198 23.06 5.79 -8.55
C ILE A 198 23.70 4.49 -8.08
N VAL A 199 23.01 3.38 -8.38
CA VAL A 199 23.52 2.02 -8.18
C VAL A 199 24.12 1.49 -9.48
N LYS A 200 23.37 1.63 -10.60
CA LYS A 200 23.82 1.17 -11.94
C LYS A 200 23.09 1.96 -13.03
N ARG A 201 23.82 2.30 -14.10
CA ARG A 201 23.23 2.81 -15.34
C ARG A 201 23.15 1.69 -16.36
N PHE A 202 22.02 1.62 -17.05
CA PHE A 202 21.80 0.75 -18.21
C PHE A 202 21.70 1.62 -19.47
N SER A 203 21.40 1.04 -20.62
CA SER A 203 21.29 1.76 -21.90
C SER A 203 20.29 2.92 -21.83
N GLU A 204 19.05 2.65 -21.44
CA GLU A 204 17.94 3.61 -21.41
C GLU A 204 17.39 3.87 -19.98
N THR A 205 17.97 3.29 -18.93
CA THR A 205 17.46 3.41 -17.55
C THR A 205 18.59 3.55 -16.54
N THR A 206 18.23 4.03 -15.33
CA THR A 206 19.16 4.15 -14.21
C THR A 206 18.52 3.55 -12.95
N LEU A 207 19.21 2.59 -12.33
CA LEU A 207 18.85 2.08 -11.00
C LEU A 207 19.41 3.01 -9.95
N VAL A 208 18.53 3.53 -9.09
CA VAL A 208 18.89 4.44 -8.01
C VAL A 208 18.48 3.88 -6.66
N ARG A 209 19.30 4.14 -5.65
CA ARG A 209 18.95 4.01 -4.24
C ARG A 209 18.42 5.34 -3.77
N VAL A 210 17.27 5.35 -3.13
CA VAL A 210 16.54 6.56 -2.76
C VAL A 210 16.28 6.56 -1.27
N ASN A 211 16.62 7.67 -0.59
CA ASN A 211 16.27 7.92 0.79
C ASN A 211 15.30 9.11 0.87
N ILE A 212 14.20 8.94 1.59
CA ILE A 212 13.20 10.01 1.79
C ILE A 212 13.16 10.44 3.24
N GLU A 213 13.29 11.74 3.48
CA GLU A 213 13.16 12.34 4.83
C GLU A 213 11.68 12.54 5.20
N THR A 214 10.85 12.82 4.22
CA THR A 214 9.41 13.00 4.33
C THR A 214 8.66 11.79 3.75
N GLY A 215 7.34 11.73 3.86
CA GLY A 215 6.52 10.62 3.34
C GLY A 215 5.26 11.12 2.64
N ARG A 216 5.40 12.02 1.64
CA ARG A 216 4.25 12.56 0.89
C ARG A 216 3.74 11.54 -0.12
N LEU A 217 2.48 11.67 -0.49
CA LEU A 217 1.83 10.78 -1.47
C LEU A 217 2.63 10.77 -2.78
N HIS A 218 2.99 9.57 -3.26
CA HIS A 218 3.77 9.35 -4.48
C HIS A 218 5.10 10.16 -4.55
N GLN A 219 5.70 10.52 -3.42
CA GLN A 219 6.82 11.47 -3.35
C GLN A 219 7.96 11.13 -4.33
N ILE A 220 8.47 9.90 -4.31
CA ILE A 220 9.57 9.46 -5.19
C ILE A 220 9.15 9.58 -6.65
N ARG A 221 7.95 9.15 -6.99
CA ARG A 221 7.37 9.14 -8.33
C ARG A 221 7.25 10.56 -8.88
N HIS A 222 6.66 11.49 -8.11
CA HIS A 222 6.57 12.91 -8.47
C HIS A 222 7.94 13.57 -8.62
N HIS A 223 8.86 13.32 -7.69
CA HIS A 223 10.17 13.95 -7.69
C HIS A 223 10.98 13.56 -8.93
N PHE A 224 11.05 12.27 -9.25
CA PHE A 224 11.78 11.81 -10.42
C PHE A 224 11.09 12.19 -11.73
N ALA A 225 9.75 12.18 -11.81
CA ALA A 225 9.03 12.69 -12.97
C ALA A 225 9.34 14.18 -13.23
N LYS A 226 9.35 15.00 -12.18
CA LYS A 226 9.67 16.43 -12.26
C LYS A 226 11.11 16.70 -12.67
N LEU A 227 12.05 15.80 -12.36
CA LEU A 227 13.43 15.86 -12.85
C LEU A 227 13.59 15.43 -14.31
N GLY A 228 12.54 14.92 -14.97
CA GLY A 228 12.62 14.36 -16.32
C GLY A 228 13.12 12.91 -16.38
N TYR A 229 13.22 12.23 -15.25
CA TYR A 229 13.59 10.80 -15.13
C TYR A 229 12.49 10.00 -14.45
N PRO A 230 11.29 9.86 -15.02
CA PRO A 230 10.16 9.23 -14.35
C PRO A 230 10.46 7.78 -13.98
N VAL A 231 9.77 7.28 -12.97
CA VAL A 231 9.89 5.88 -12.53
C VAL A 231 9.40 4.95 -13.64
N VAL A 232 10.20 3.95 -13.96
CA VAL A 232 9.88 2.92 -14.96
C VAL A 232 8.58 2.21 -14.57
N MET A 233 7.67 2.06 -15.53
CA MET A 233 6.35 1.44 -15.35
C MET A 233 5.41 2.16 -14.38
N ASP A 234 5.66 3.44 -14.07
CA ASP A 234 4.69 4.27 -13.36
C ASP A 234 3.50 4.60 -14.27
N ASP A 235 2.29 4.28 -13.81
CA ASP A 235 1.04 4.41 -14.56
C ASP A 235 0.39 5.80 -14.47
N GLN A 236 0.90 6.69 -13.61
CA GLN A 236 0.34 8.02 -13.36
C GLN A 236 1.33 9.14 -13.69
N HIS A 237 2.60 8.96 -13.37
CA HIS A 237 3.64 9.98 -13.51
C HIS A 237 4.77 9.55 -14.46
N GLY A 238 4.62 8.38 -15.11
CA GLY A 238 5.63 7.78 -15.96
C GLY A 238 5.63 8.28 -17.41
N ASP A 239 6.62 7.83 -18.17
CA ASP A 239 6.62 7.91 -19.63
C ASP A 239 5.82 6.73 -20.21
N PHE A 240 4.61 7.00 -20.67
CA PHE A 240 3.70 5.96 -21.14
C PHE A 240 4.19 5.27 -22.43
N ASN A 241 4.89 5.98 -23.32
CA ASN A 241 5.44 5.40 -24.54
C ASN A 241 6.62 4.49 -24.22
N PHE A 242 7.51 4.93 -23.34
CA PHE A 242 8.59 4.11 -22.80
C PHE A 242 8.02 2.88 -22.09
N ASN A 243 7.06 3.04 -21.20
CA ASN A 243 6.46 1.96 -20.43
C ASN A 243 5.81 0.89 -21.32
N LYS A 244 5.21 1.27 -22.44
CA LYS A 244 4.62 0.32 -23.41
C LYS A 244 5.69 -0.57 -24.04
N ARG A 245 6.83 0.00 -24.47
CA ARG A 245 7.97 -0.74 -25.00
C ARG A 245 8.58 -1.62 -23.90
N PHE A 246 8.89 -1.01 -22.78
CA PHE A 246 9.55 -1.69 -21.64
C PHE A 246 8.75 -2.90 -21.14
N ARG A 247 7.41 -2.79 -21.09
CA ARG A 247 6.54 -3.93 -20.76
C ARG A 247 6.66 -5.07 -21.76
N LYS A 248 6.76 -4.77 -23.06
CA LYS A 248 6.90 -5.77 -24.11
C LYS A 248 8.26 -6.48 -23.99
N ASP A 249 9.33 -5.73 -23.73
CA ASP A 249 10.70 -6.22 -23.80
C ASP A 249 11.10 -6.95 -22.50
N TYR A 250 10.65 -6.45 -21.33
CA TYR A 250 11.06 -6.98 -20.01
C TYR A 250 9.93 -7.61 -19.21
N GLY A 251 8.68 -7.55 -19.67
CA GLY A 251 7.52 -8.19 -19.02
C GLY A 251 7.04 -7.55 -17.71
N LEU A 252 7.68 -6.47 -17.23
CA LEU A 252 7.31 -5.79 -15.99
C LEU A 252 5.94 -5.08 -16.15
N LYS A 253 5.05 -5.26 -15.16
CA LYS A 253 3.65 -4.77 -15.23
C LYS A 253 3.31 -3.68 -14.21
N ARG A 254 4.26 -3.28 -13.40
CA ARG A 254 4.08 -2.30 -12.31
C ARG A 254 5.30 -1.40 -12.17
N GLN A 255 5.12 -0.28 -11.47
CA GLN A 255 6.23 0.63 -11.17
C GLN A 255 7.42 -0.10 -10.52
N PHE A 256 8.62 0.20 -11.02
CA PHE A 256 9.86 -0.33 -10.42
C PHE A 256 10.22 0.49 -9.18
N LEU A 257 9.50 0.22 -8.10
CA LEU A 257 9.71 0.87 -6.82
C LEU A 257 9.58 -0.17 -5.68
N HIS A 258 10.58 -0.22 -4.82
CA HIS A 258 10.68 -1.20 -3.74
C HIS A 258 11.23 -0.56 -2.46
N ALA A 259 10.48 -0.64 -1.37
CA ALA A 259 10.92 -0.22 -0.04
C ALA A 259 11.91 -1.26 0.52
N ALA A 260 13.19 -1.04 0.26
CA ALA A 260 14.24 -2.03 0.53
C ALA A 260 14.62 -2.10 2.01
N LYS A 261 14.69 -0.93 2.70
CA LYS A 261 15.07 -0.90 4.12
C LYS A 261 14.23 0.11 4.90
N LEU A 262 13.99 -0.25 6.14
CA LEU A 262 13.34 0.58 7.15
C LEU A 262 14.16 0.53 8.43
N ALA A 263 14.40 1.69 9.07
CA ALA A 263 15.00 1.74 10.40
C ALA A 263 14.26 2.73 11.29
N VAL A 264 13.98 2.27 12.53
CA VAL A 264 13.28 3.03 13.58
C VAL A 264 14.05 2.90 14.89
N ASP A 265 13.87 3.87 15.77
CA ASP A 265 14.31 3.77 17.16
C ASP A 265 13.14 3.28 18.00
N PHE A 266 13.30 2.15 18.70
CA PHE A 266 12.24 1.61 19.54
C PHE A 266 12.81 0.99 20.80
N ASN A 267 12.23 1.34 21.97
CA ASN A 267 12.71 0.90 23.28
C ASN A 267 14.22 1.14 23.48
N GLY A 268 14.72 2.32 23.09
CA GLY A 268 16.12 2.71 23.25
C GLY A 268 17.12 2.02 22.32
N LYS A 269 16.63 1.24 21.33
CA LYS A 269 17.45 0.52 20.34
C LYS A 269 17.08 0.90 18.92
N ARG A 270 18.10 1.03 18.05
CA ARG A 270 17.92 1.19 16.60
C ARG A 270 17.67 -0.15 15.95
N HIS A 271 16.47 -0.33 15.39
CA HIS A 271 16.08 -1.51 14.65
C HIS A 271 16.25 -1.26 13.15
N HIS A 272 16.73 -2.27 12.41
CA HIS A 272 16.92 -2.24 10.97
C HIS A 272 16.27 -3.47 10.34
N TRP A 273 15.40 -3.26 9.37
CA TRP A 273 14.81 -4.36 8.61
C TRP A 273 15.01 -4.17 7.11
N THR A 274 15.22 -5.25 6.42
CA THR A 274 15.43 -5.28 4.97
C THR A 274 14.43 -6.24 4.34
N ALA A 275 13.76 -5.80 3.29
CA ALA A 275 12.96 -6.66 2.43
C ALA A 275 13.81 -7.07 1.22
N PRO A 276 13.90 -8.37 0.87
CA PRO A 276 14.52 -8.81 -0.37
C PRO A 276 13.82 -8.16 -1.58
N LEU A 277 14.59 -7.84 -2.62
CA LEU A 277 14.01 -7.30 -3.86
C LEU A 277 12.97 -8.29 -4.42
N ALA A 278 11.80 -7.80 -4.76
CA ALA A 278 10.71 -8.61 -5.30
C ALA A 278 11.16 -9.31 -6.59
N GLU A 279 10.72 -10.56 -6.78
CA GLU A 279 11.16 -11.45 -7.86
C GLU A 279 11.01 -10.86 -9.26
N ASP A 280 9.88 -10.19 -9.53
CA ASP A 280 9.62 -9.51 -10.79
C ASP A 280 10.62 -8.37 -11.07
N LEU A 281 11.01 -7.60 -10.05
CA LEU A 281 12.01 -6.56 -10.16
C LEU A 281 13.42 -7.15 -10.31
N ALA A 282 13.72 -8.21 -9.60
CA ALA A 282 15.01 -8.91 -9.72
C ALA A 282 15.18 -9.54 -11.11
N ALA A 283 14.13 -10.15 -11.65
CA ALA A 283 14.12 -10.68 -13.01
C ALA A 283 14.37 -9.58 -14.05
N THR A 284 13.69 -8.43 -13.90
CA THR A 284 13.89 -7.26 -14.77
C THR A 284 15.35 -6.78 -14.75
N LEU A 285 15.99 -6.69 -13.57
CA LEU A 285 17.41 -6.29 -13.48
C LEU A 285 18.36 -7.29 -14.13
N LYS A 286 18.04 -8.58 -14.07
CA LYS A 286 18.84 -9.61 -14.77
C LYS A 286 18.76 -9.45 -16.28
N LEU A 287 17.59 -9.18 -16.83
CA LEU A 287 17.41 -8.94 -18.27
C LEU A 287 18.17 -7.67 -18.70
N LEU A 288 17.98 -6.55 -17.97
CA LEU A 288 18.71 -5.30 -18.24
C LEU A 288 20.23 -5.39 -18.12
N ALA A 289 20.75 -6.37 -17.41
CA ALA A 289 22.19 -6.56 -17.27
C ALA A 289 22.81 -7.29 -18.48
N ASN A 290 22.01 -7.90 -19.32
CA ASN A 290 22.42 -8.65 -20.51
C ASN A 290 22.23 -7.84 -21.82
N ASP A 291 21.62 -6.64 -21.72
CA ASP A 291 21.49 -5.65 -22.81
C ASP A 291 22.67 -4.65 -22.77
#